data_33d7277e0bf52c628f451027f0747216
#
_entry.id   33d7277e0bf52c628f451027f0747216
#
_cell.length_a   1.000
_cell.length_b   1.000
_cell.length_c   1.000
_cell.angle_alpha   90.00
_cell.angle_beta   90.00
_cell.angle_gamma   90.00
#
_symmetry.space_group_name_H-M   'P 1'
#
loop_
_entity.id
_entity.type
_entity.pdbx_description
1 polymer ?
#
loop_
_entity_poly.entity_id
_entity_poly.type
_entity_poly.pdbx_seq_one_letter_code
_entity_poly.pdbx_strand_id
1 'polypeptide(L)'
;MQYQFCGALHKEGNRTFIAIPFNVWEETGLKGNIPCRVRIHDQCMECRLVPKGYGSYWIPIVKRLLSTLGTQAEYEIILEPIESLTRINHNSPYTKDNPIRKITGIDPIPVPRGYCGHSCVAMLAGVPLADVVALMGKEKASWSKILEALDYYGISYADKMVYPKGKAVTLPKCCIVYNDGRFLLWFDGAFYGAEIVDAAKTVSYREIIVSA
;
A
#
# COMPACT_ATOMS: atom_id res chain seq x y z
N MET A 1 9.12 13.38 13.09
CA MET A 1 10.53 13.72 12.75
C MET A 1 10.51 14.58 11.51
N GLN A 2 11.30 15.66 11.47
CA GLN A 2 11.37 16.61 10.34
C GLN A 2 12.76 16.55 9.72
N TYR A 3 12.83 16.65 8.40
CA TYR A 3 14.07 16.68 7.61
C TYR A 3 14.15 17.99 6.85
N GLN A 4 15.26 18.70 6.97
CA GLN A 4 15.48 19.98 6.34
C GLN A 4 16.63 19.88 5.32
N PHE A 5 16.41 20.37 4.11
CA PHE A 5 17.38 20.33 3.03
C PHE A 5 17.07 21.38 1.96
N CYS A 6 18.04 21.65 1.07
CA CYS A 6 17.84 22.46 -0.12
C CYS A 6 17.70 21.59 -1.36
N GLY A 7 16.85 22.01 -2.30
CA GLY A 7 16.62 21.27 -3.54
C GLY A 7 16.12 22.15 -4.68
N ALA A 8 16.50 21.78 -5.90
CA ALA A 8 16.09 22.47 -7.13
C ALA A 8 14.82 21.82 -7.73
N LEU A 9 14.08 22.63 -8.49
CA LEU A 9 12.94 22.12 -9.29
C LEU A 9 13.47 21.36 -10.51
N HIS A 10 13.00 20.13 -10.68
CA HIS A 10 13.23 19.29 -11.86
C HIS A 10 11.92 19.07 -12.61
N LYS A 11 11.93 19.23 -13.92
CA LYS A 11 10.79 18.97 -14.78
C LYS A 11 10.96 17.64 -15.50
N GLU A 12 9.99 16.75 -15.37
CA GLU A 12 9.91 15.48 -16.10
C GLU A 12 8.55 15.40 -16.80
N GLY A 13 8.55 15.58 -18.13
CA GLY A 13 7.32 15.73 -18.91
C GLY A 13 6.48 16.92 -18.43
N ASN A 14 5.22 16.69 -18.07
CA ASN A 14 4.31 17.72 -17.57
C ASN A 14 4.30 17.87 -16.03
N ARG A 15 5.19 17.18 -15.34
CA ARG A 15 5.28 17.18 -13.88
C ARG A 15 6.55 17.84 -13.42
N THR A 16 6.46 18.49 -12.27
CA THR A 16 7.61 19.11 -11.60
C THR A 16 7.85 18.44 -10.25
N PHE A 17 9.10 18.27 -9.91
CA PHE A 17 9.54 17.56 -8.71
C PHE A 17 10.71 18.27 -8.04
N ILE A 18 10.97 17.92 -6.79
CA ILE A 18 12.23 18.19 -6.09
C ILE A 18 12.80 16.85 -5.64
N ALA A 19 14.08 16.58 -5.98
CA ALA A 19 14.75 15.39 -5.51
C ALA A 19 15.10 15.50 -4.03
N ILE A 20 14.92 14.42 -3.28
CA ILE A 20 15.37 14.33 -1.89
C ILE A 20 16.84 13.92 -1.92
N PRO A 21 17.77 14.67 -1.28
CA PRO A 21 19.21 14.47 -1.43
C PRO A 21 19.79 13.31 -0.61
N PHE A 22 18.97 12.59 0.14
CA PHE A 22 19.38 11.48 1.00
C PHE A 22 18.58 10.20 0.72
N ASN A 23 19.08 9.08 1.20
CA ASN A 23 18.37 7.79 1.13
C ASN A 23 17.22 7.78 2.15
N VAL A 24 16.00 7.89 1.65
CA VAL A 24 14.81 7.97 2.50
C VAL A 24 14.61 6.69 3.31
N TRP A 25 14.98 5.52 2.79
CA TRP A 25 14.85 4.26 3.52
C TRP A 25 15.78 4.20 4.73
N GLU A 26 17.01 4.68 4.59
CA GLU A 26 18.02 4.68 5.65
C GLU A 26 17.69 5.72 6.72
N GLU A 27 17.32 6.92 6.30
CA GLU A 27 17.05 8.03 7.22
C GLU A 27 15.71 7.91 7.95
N THR A 28 14.69 7.38 7.29
CA THR A 28 13.32 7.38 7.86
C THR A 28 12.84 6.00 8.30
N GLY A 29 13.51 4.92 7.85
CA GLY A 29 13.00 3.55 7.97
C GLY A 29 11.77 3.25 7.12
N LEU A 30 11.27 4.23 6.34
CA LEU A 30 10.02 4.13 5.61
C LEU A 30 10.26 3.69 4.16
N LYS A 31 9.40 2.82 3.64
CA LYS A 31 9.46 2.31 2.25
C LYS A 31 8.10 2.45 1.57
N GLY A 32 8.10 2.37 0.23
CA GLY A 32 6.87 2.38 -0.57
C GLY A 32 6.27 3.78 -0.72
N ASN A 33 4.97 3.90 -0.58
CA ASN A 33 4.22 5.14 -0.81
C ASN A 33 4.17 5.98 0.49
N ILE A 34 5.10 6.91 0.65
CA ILE A 34 5.29 7.68 1.88
C ILE A 34 4.50 8.99 1.78
N PRO A 35 3.42 9.18 2.57
CA PRO A 35 2.75 10.46 2.68
C PRO A 35 3.58 11.42 3.52
N CYS A 36 3.64 12.68 3.09
CA CYS A 36 4.44 13.71 3.73
C CYS A 36 3.71 15.04 3.73
N ARG A 37 3.97 15.82 4.76
CA ARG A 37 3.79 17.26 4.74
C ARG A 37 5.10 17.90 4.31
N VAL A 38 5.02 18.75 3.30
CA VAL A 38 6.17 19.48 2.74
C VAL A 38 5.93 20.94 2.90
N ARG A 39 6.88 21.64 3.50
CA ARG A 39 6.90 23.10 3.58
C ARG A 39 8.05 23.64 2.74
N ILE A 40 7.75 24.58 1.86
CA ILE A 40 8.70 25.28 1.01
C ILE A 40 8.43 26.77 1.24
N HIS A 41 9.36 27.47 1.87
CA HIS A 41 9.12 28.81 2.42
C HIS A 41 7.85 28.83 3.30
N ASP A 42 6.94 29.76 3.04
CA ASP A 42 5.66 29.89 3.76
C ASP A 42 4.55 28.98 3.22
N GLN A 43 4.83 28.20 2.17
CA GLN A 43 3.85 27.33 1.54
C GLN A 43 3.92 25.91 2.11
N CYS A 44 2.76 25.36 2.46
CA CYS A 44 2.64 24.00 2.96
C CYS A 44 1.74 23.18 2.06
N MET A 45 2.16 21.95 1.76
CA MET A 45 1.34 20.99 1.04
C MET A 45 1.51 19.59 1.62
N GLU A 46 0.49 18.76 1.43
CA GLU A 46 0.56 17.32 1.67
C GLU A 46 0.66 16.59 0.34
N CYS A 47 1.58 15.65 0.26
CA CYS A 47 1.80 14.86 -0.95
C CYS A 47 2.29 13.46 -0.60
N ARG A 48 2.37 12.60 -1.61
CA ARG A 48 3.01 11.30 -1.52
C ARG A 48 4.33 11.35 -2.27
N LEU A 49 5.39 10.92 -1.64
CA LEU A 49 6.70 10.84 -2.28
C LEU A 49 6.68 9.85 -3.45
N VAL A 50 7.35 10.21 -4.53
CA VAL A 50 7.46 9.38 -5.74
C VAL A 50 8.74 8.55 -5.65
N PRO A 51 8.67 7.22 -5.51
CA PRO A 51 9.86 6.38 -5.45
C PRO A 51 10.57 6.33 -6.81
N LYS A 52 11.89 6.44 -6.78
CA LYS A 52 12.79 6.35 -7.93
C LYS A 52 13.73 5.12 -7.86
N GLY A 53 13.55 4.29 -6.83
CA GLY A 53 14.33 3.08 -6.57
C GLY A 53 15.46 3.29 -5.55
N TYR A 54 15.85 2.19 -4.89
CA TYR A 54 16.99 2.13 -3.96
C TYR A 54 16.99 3.21 -2.86
N GLY A 55 15.82 3.60 -2.35
CA GLY A 55 15.69 4.63 -1.32
C GLY A 55 15.69 6.07 -1.83
N SER A 56 15.83 6.28 -3.14
CA SER A 56 15.68 7.59 -3.76
C SER A 56 14.20 7.94 -3.95
N TYR A 57 13.84 9.17 -3.59
CA TYR A 57 12.48 9.70 -3.70
C TYR A 57 12.45 11.14 -4.20
N TRP A 58 11.35 11.47 -4.86
CA TRP A 58 11.08 12.82 -5.32
C TRP A 58 9.77 13.35 -4.73
N ILE A 59 9.77 14.65 -4.42
CA ILE A 59 8.59 15.40 -3.96
C ILE A 59 7.86 15.92 -5.20
N PRO A 60 6.60 15.49 -5.48
CA PRO A 60 5.83 16.04 -6.59
C PRO A 60 5.30 17.44 -6.23
N ILE A 61 5.56 18.42 -7.09
CA ILE A 61 5.12 19.80 -6.87
C ILE A 61 3.88 20.07 -7.72
N VAL A 62 2.79 20.47 -7.07
CA VAL A 62 1.53 20.79 -7.74
C VAL A 62 1.61 22.15 -8.47
N LYS A 63 0.92 22.29 -9.60
CA LYS A 63 0.95 23.52 -10.43
C LYS A 63 0.59 24.77 -9.65
N ARG A 64 -0.38 24.68 -8.71
CA ARG A 64 -0.76 25.80 -7.86
C ARG A 64 0.41 26.32 -7.02
N LEU A 65 1.25 25.43 -6.51
CA LEU A 65 2.41 25.81 -5.71
C LEU A 65 3.51 26.44 -6.57
N LEU A 66 3.71 25.93 -7.78
CA LEU A 66 4.71 26.49 -8.71
C LEU A 66 4.50 27.98 -9.00
N SER A 67 3.24 28.42 -9.09
CA SER A 67 2.92 29.82 -9.36
C SER A 67 3.24 30.75 -8.19
N THR A 68 3.41 30.22 -6.98
CA THR A 68 3.69 31.01 -5.76
C THR A 68 5.15 30.96 -5.33
N LEU A 69 5.92 29.96 -5.78
CA LEU A 69 7.30 29.76 -5.32
C LEU A 69 8.32 30.75 -5.90
N GLY A 70 7.95 31.49 -6.96
CA GLY A 70 8.92 32.33 -7.68
C GLY A 70 10.00 31.50 -8.39
N THR A 71 10.99 32.19 -8.99
CA THR A 71 12.11 31.52 -9.67
C THR A 71 13.37 31.62 -8.82
N GLN A 72 13.78 30.51 -8.26
CA GLN A 72 15.02 30.38 -7.50
C GLN A 72 15.83 29.17 -7.99
N ALA A 73 17.14 29.20 -7.76
CA ALA A 73 18.02 28.07 -8.11
C ALA A 73 17.74 26.87 -7.19
N GLU A 74 17.54 27.13 -5.91
CA GLU A 74 17.24 26.13 -4.89
C GLU A 74 16.21 26.68 -3.91
N TYR A 75 15.46 25.77 -3.29
CA TYR A 75 14.44 26.04 -2.30
C TYR A 75 14.80 25.33 -1.00
N GLU A 76 14.58 26.01 0.12
CA GLU A 76 14.64 25.38 1.43
C GLU A 76 13.34 24.57 1.67
N ILE A 77 13.52 23.30 2.02
CA ILE A 77 12.43 22.35 2.16
C ILE A 77 12.46 21.77 3.57
N ILE A 78 11.30 21.73 4.20
CA ILE A 78 11.07 20.95 5.40
C ILE A 78 10.11 19.82 5.05
N LEU A 79 10.58 18.59 5.19
CA LEU A 79 9.85 17.36 4.92
C LEU A 79 9.49 16.67 6.24
N GLU A 80 8.21 16.43 6.44
CA GLU A 80 7.70 15.71 7.59
C GLU A 80 6.88 14.50 7.11
N PRO A 81 7.36 13.26 7.28
CA PRO A 81 6.53 12.07 7.04
C PRO A 81 5.30 12.10 7.93
N ILE A 82 4.12 11.89 7.34
CA ILE A 82 2.87 11.82 8.07
C ILE A 82 2.64 10.37 8.46
N GLU A 83 2.60 10.11 9.76
CA GLU A 83 2.11 8.81 10.25
C GLU A 83 0.63 8.75 9.94
N SER A 84 0.27 8.04 8.95
CA SER A 84 -1.07 7.71 8.73
C SER A 84 -1.71 7.95 7.46
N LEU A 85 -2.85 7.89 7.32
CA LEU A 85 -3.93 7.79 6.32
C LEU A 85 -3.66 6.76 5.19
N THR A 86 -2.42 6.31 4.99
CA THR A 86 -2.06 5.32 3.97
C THR A 86 -1.08 4.26 4.44
N ARG A 87 -0.57 4.38 5.67
CA ARG A 87 0.21 3.34 6.34
C ARG A 87 -0.55 2.84 7.54
N ILE A 88 -0.59 1.55 7.65
CA ILE A 88 -1.09 0.86 8.83
C ILE A 88 -0.07 1.07 9.94
N ASN A 89 -0.54 1.50 11.10
CA ASN A 89 0.32 1.69 12.27
C ASN A 89 1.02 0.37 12.60
N HIS A 90 2.36 0.40 12.64
CA HIS A 90 3.17 -0.79 12.90
C HIS A 90 3.22 -1.21 14.37
N ASN A 91 2.57 -0.50 15.29
CA ASN A 91 2.40 -0.91 16.69
C ASN A 91 1.40 -2.07 16.80
N SER A 92 1.64 -3.12 16.04
CA SER A 92 0.80 -4.30 16.07
C SER A 92 1.17 -5.17 17.28
N PRO A 93 0.17 -5.74 17.98
CA PRO A 93 0.40 -6.78 18.97
C PRO A 93 0.73 -8.15 18.33
N TYR A 94 0.65 -8.27 17.00
CA TYR A 94 0.84 -9.50 16.26
C TYR A 94 2.18 -9.52 15.53
N THR A 95 2.73 -10.72 15.35
CA THR A 95 3.95 -10.98 14.59
C THR A 95 3.75 -12.20 13.71
N LYS A 96 4.68 -12.48 12.78
CA LYS A 96 4.62 -13.70 11.95
C LYS A 96 4.71 -14.98 12.79
N ASP A 97 5.40 -14.91 13.95
CA ASP A 97 5.50 -16.03 14.89
C ASP A 97 4.31 -16.13 15.83
N ASN A 98 3.62 -15.01 16.05
CA ASN A 98 2.40 -14.93 16.84
C ASN A 98 1.30 -14.16 16.08
N PRO A 99 0.74 -14.73 15.00
CA PRO A 99 -0.29 -14.10 14.22
C PRO A 99 -1.60 -14.02 14.99
N ILE A 100 -2.52 -13.13 14.53
CA ILE A 100 -3.86 -13.00 15.13
C ILE A 100 -4.60 -14.33 15.18
N ARG A 101 -4.40 -15.18 14.15
CA ARG A 101 -4.89 -16.56 14.13
C ARG A 101 -4.07 -17.43 13.19
N LYS A 102 -4.15 -18.74 13.38
CA LYS A 102 -3.75 -19.74 12.38
C LYS A 102 -4.89 -19.91 11.38
N ILE A 103 -4.59 -19.78 10.07
CA ILE A 103 -5.58 -19.90 9.02
C ILE A 103 -5.76 -21.38 8.67
N THR A 104 -6.82 -21.99 9.17
CA THR A 104 -7.21 -23.38 8.88
C THR A 104 -8.50 -23.45 8.05
N GLY A 105 -9.23 -22.36 7.93
CA GLY A 105 -10.46 -22.18 7.19
C GLY A 105 -10.81 -20.72 7.02
N ILE A 106 -11.78 -20.45 6.17
CA ILE A 106 -12.29 -19.10 5.90
C ILE A 106 -13.78 -19.03 6.26
N ASP A 107 -14.11 -18.08 7.14
CA ASP A 107 -15.49 -17.73 7.42
C ASP A 107 -15.92 -16.64 6.42
N PRO A 108 -16.85 -16.94 5.49
CA PRO A 108 -17.27 -15.99 4.48
C PRO A 108 -18.01 -14.81 5.12
N ILE A 109 -17.73 -13.62 4.66
CA ILE A 109 -18.44 -12.40 5.05
C ILE A 109 -19.03 -11.71 3.82
N PRO A 110 -20.12 -10.93 3.98
CA PRO A 110 -20.61 -10.06 2.92
C PRO A 110 -19.50 -9.09 2.45
N VAL A 111 -19.39 -8.91 1.12
CA VAL A 111 -18.40 -8.01 0.52
C VAL A 111 -19.10 -6.76 0.01
N PRO A 112 -19.11 -5.67 0.78
CA PRO A 112 -19.72 -4.42 0.35
C PRO A 112 -18.97 -3.81 -0.83
N ARG A 113 -19.67 -3.06 -1.68
CA ARG A 113 -19.08 -2.37 -2.82
C ARG A 113 -17.94 -1.44 -2.35
N GLY A 114 -16.76 -1.58 -2.99
CA GLY A 114 -15.57 -0.77 -2.67
C GLY A 114 -14.67 -1.37 -1.58
N TYR A 115 -15.09 -2.39 -0.84
CA TYR A 115 -14.35 -2.98 0.28
C TYR A 115 -13.80 -4.39 -0.01
N CYS A 116 -13.72 -4.80 -1.27
CA CYS A 116 -13.28 -6.16 -1.61
C CYS A 116 -11.91 -6.55 -1.02
N GLY A 117 -10.91 -5.67 -1.09
CA GLY A 117 -9.59 -5.94 -0.48
C GLY A 117 -9.64 -5.96 1.06
N HIS A 118 -10.45 -5.10 1.68
CA HIS A 118 -10.67 -5.10 3.13
C HIS A 118 -11.33 -6.40 3.57
N SER A 119 -12.33 -6.86 2.81
CA SER A 119 -13.03 -8.12 3.10
C SER A 119 -12.11 -9.33 2.99
N CYS A 120 -11.17 -9.35 2.03
CA CYS A 120 -10.13 -10.39 1.96
C CYS A 120 -9.29 -10.43 3.25
N VAL A 121 -8.85 -9.26 3.73
CA VAL A 121 -8.07 -9.16 4.97
C VAL A 121 -8.92 -9.58 6.17
N ALA A 122 -10.18 -9.12 6.26
CA ALA A 122 -11.09 -9.47 7.35
C ALA A 122 -11.32 -10.98 7.46
N MET A 123 -11.57 -11.64 6.32
CA MET A 123 -11.73 -13.10 6.24
C MET A 123 -10.45 -13.85 6.65
N LEU A 124 -9.27 -13.37 6.22
CA LEU A 124 -8.00 -13.98 6.59
C LEU A 124 -7.67 -13.78 8.08
N ALA A 125 -7.90 -12.59 8.61
CA ALA A 125 -7.63 -12.28 10.00
C ALA A 125 -8.70 -12.80 10.98
N GLY A 126 -9.90 -13.13 10.48
CA GLY A 126 -11.03 -13.56 11.33
C GLY A 126 -11.57 -12.43 12.21
N VAL A 127 -11.53 -11.19 11.72
CA VAL A 127 -11.99 -10.00 12.45
C VAL A 127 -13.16 -9.33 11.72
N PRO A 128 -13.95 -8.50 12.40
CA PRO A 128 -15.01 -7.72 11.76
C PRO A 128 -14.46 -6.81 10.64
N LEU A 129 -15.20 -6.67 9.55
CA LEU A 129 -14.83 -5.78 8.45
C LEU A 129 -14.62 -4.32 8.92
N ALA A 130 -15.40 -3.88 9.91
CA ALA A 130 -15.29 -2.55 10.48
C ALA A 130 -13.89 -2.27 11.06
N ASP A 131 -13.26 -3.25 11.70
CA ASP A 131 -11.93 -3.13 12.30
C ASP A 131 -10.87 -3.01 11.21
N VAL A 132 -11.02 -3.79 10.11
CA VAL A 132 -10.13 -3.69 8.95
C VAL A 132 -10.28 -2.35 8.24
N VAL A 133 -11.51 -1.82 8.13
CA VAL A 133 -11.76 -0.49 7.56
C VAL A 133 -11.17 0.61 8.46
N ALA A 134 -11.24 0.48 9.78
CA ALA A 134 -10.60 1.40 10.71
C ALA A 134 -9.07 1.37 10.55
N LEU A 135 -8.48 0.19 10.34
CA LEU A 135 -7.05 -0.01 10.16
C LEU A 135 -6.56 0.50 8.80
N MET A 136 -7.22 0.11 7.70
CA MET A 136 -6.80 0.39 6.33
C MET A 136 -7.29 1.73 5.78
N GLY A 137 -8.28 2.35 6.42
CA GLY A 137 -9.00 3.51 5.93
C GLY A 137 -10.13 3.15 4.96
N LYS A 138 -11.00 4.12 4.68
CA LYS A 138 -12.19 3.95 3.82
C LYS A 138 -11.91 3.95 2.32
N GLU A 139 -10.70 4.28 1.91
CA GLU A 139 -10.32 4.34 0.49
C GLU A 139 -10.21 2.93 -0.10
N LYS A 140 -10.39 2.84 -1.43
CA LYS A 140 -10.19 1.59 -2.16
C LYS A 140 -8.84 0.96 -1.83
N ALA A 141 -8.84 -0.32 -1.50
CA ALA A 141 -7.62 -1.06 -1.18
C ALA A 141 -6.68 -1.14 -2.39
N SER A 142 -5.39 -1.10 -2.12
CA SER A 142 -4.32 -1.43 -3.05
C SER A 142 -3.54 -2.63 -2.53
N TRP A 143 -2.71 -3.24 -3.38
CA TRP A 143 -1.82 -4.31 -2.92
C TRP A 143 -0.97 -3.89 -1.73
N SER A 144 -0.39 -2.69 -1.74
CA SER A 144 0.43 -2.21 -0.62
C SER A 144 -0.37 -2.15 0.69
N LYS A 145 -1.58 -1.58 0.66
CA LYS A 145 -2.45 -1.52 1.85
C LYS A 145 -2.83 -2.91 2.37
N ILE A 146 -3.13 -3.84 1.45
CA ILE A 146 -3.46 -5.23 1.83
C ILE A 146 -2.26 -5.89 2.51
N LEU A 147 -1.07 -5.80 1.93
CA LEU A 147 0.13 -6.41 2.49
C LEU A 147 0.50 -5.80 3.85
N GLU A 148 0.40 -4.47 4.00
CA GLU A 148 0.59 -3.79 5.29
C GLU A 148 -0.42 -4.26 6.35
N ALA A 149 -1.67 -4.52 5.95
CA ALA A 149 -2.69 -5.06 6.86
C ALA A 149 -2.40 -6.52 7.24
N LEU A 150 -1.92 -7.33 6.29
CA LEU A 150 -1.47 -8.71 6.59
C LEU A 150 -0.29 -8.71 7.55
N ASP A 151 0.69 -7.81 7.33
CA ASP A 151 1.83 -7.64 8.24
C ASP A 151 1.36 -7.22 9.65
N TYR A 152 0.39 -6.28 9.74
CA TYR A 152 -0.20 -5.88 11.01
C TYR A 152 -0.82 -7.06 11.76
N TYR A 153 -1.54 -7.95 11.07
CA TYR A 153 -2.15 -9.13 11.67
C TYR A 153 -1.21 -10.33 11.82
N GLY A 154 0.08 -10.18 11.45
CA GLY A 154 1.07 -11.26 11.52
C GLY A 154 0.83 -12.36 10.50
N ILE A 155 0.04 -12.12 9.45
CA ILE A 155 -0.29 -13.11 8.42
C ILE A 155 0.84 -13.17 7.40
N SER A 156 1.46 -14.35 7.28
CA SER A 156 2.56 -14.58 6.36
C SER A 156 2.07 -14.79 4.92
N TYR A 157 2.82 -14.26 3.96
CA TYR A 157 2.57 -14.40 2.53
C TYR A 157 3.88 -14.59 1.76
N ALA A 158 3.79 -15.11 0.53
CA ALA A 158 4.96 -15.33 -0.32
C ALA A 158 5.60 -13.99 -0.73
N ASP A 159 6.93 -13.96 -0.88
CA ASP A 159 7.67 -12.73 -1.21
C ASP A 159 7.35 -12.18 -2.61
N LYS A 160 7.00 -13.06 -3.54
CA LYS A 160 6.77 -12.68 -4.93
C LYS A 160 5.28 -12.65 -5.29
N MET A 161 4.90 -11.60 -6.01
CA MET A 161 3.61 -11.53 -6.71
C MET A 161 3.69 -12.36 -7.98
N VAL A 162 2.64 -13.13 -8.27
CA VAL A 162 2.54 -13.89 -9.52
C VAL A 162 1.62 -13.16 -10.50
N TYR A 163 2.05 -13.05 -11.75
CA TYR A 163 1.31 -12.43 -12.86
C TYR A 163 1.10 -13.47 -13.96
N PRO A 164 -0.09 -14.05 -14.08
CA PRO A 164 -0.38 -15.12 -15.06
C PRO A 164 -0.24 -14.71 -16.51
N LYS A 165 -0.47 -13.43 -16.84
CA LYS A 165 -0.42 -12.89 -18.21
C LYS A 165 -1.32 -13.66 -19.19
N GLY A 166 -2.54 -13.99 -18.77
CA GLY A 166 -3.52 -14.73 -19.57
C GLY A 166 -3.29 -16.24 -19.67
N LYS A 167 -2.29 -16.78 -18.97
CA LYS A 167 -2.08 -18.23 -18.90
C LYS A 167 -2.96 -18.86 -17.83
N ALA A 168 -3.41 -20.09 -18.06
CA ALA A 168 -4.05 -20.88 -17.02
C ALA A 168 -3.09 -21.06 -15.83
N VAL A 169 -3.57 -20.86 -14.61
CA VAL A 169 -2.78 -20.96 -13.39
C VAL A 169 -3.47 -21.87 -12.41
N THR A 170 -2.71 -22.79 -11.82
CA THR A 170 -3.14 -23.48 -10.61
C THR A 170 -2.88 -22.56 -9.43
N LEU A 171 -3.94 -22.16 -8.75
CA LEU A 171 -3.82 -21.32 -7.57
C LEU A 171 -3.32 -22.16 -6.37
N PRO A 172 -2.50 -21.59 -5.47
CA PRO A 172 -2.07 -22.26 -4.25
C PRO A 172 -3.26 -22.49 -3.30
N LYS A 173 -3.07 -23.22 -2.20
CA LYS A 173 -4.14 -23.51 -1.23
C LYS A 173 -4.87 -22.24 -0.75
N CYS A 174 -4.13 -21.15 -0.53
CA CYS A 174 -4.69 -19.87 -0.13
C CYS A 174 -3.98 -18.72 -0.86
N CYS A 175 -4.73 -17.81 -1.45
CA CYS A 175 -4.17 -16.58 -2.03
C CYS A 175 -5.20 -15.46 -2.14
N ILE A 176 -4.71 -14.23 -2.13
CA ILE A 176 -5.49 -13.08 -2.58
C ILE A 176 -5.25 -12.92 -4.07
N VAL A 177 -6.33 -12.80 -4.84
CA VAL A 177 -6.33 -12.69 -6.30
C VAL A 177 -6.85 -11.30 -6.69
N TYR A 178 -6.16 -10.62 -7.60
CA TYR A 178 -6.68 -9.43 -8.26
C TYR A 178 -7.24 -9.84 -9.63
N ASN A 179 -8.55 -9.78 -9.74
CA ASN A 179 -9.29 -10.25 -10.90
C ASN A 179 -10.34 -9.21 -11.31
N ASP A 180 -10.35 -8.81 -12.58
CA ASP A 180 -11.33 -7.88 -13.16
C ASP A 180 -11.58 -6.61 -12.30
N GLY A 181 -10.50 -5.97 -11.84
CA GLY A 181 -10.56 -4.72 -11.08
C GLY A 181 -10.94 -4.85 -9.60
N ARG A 182 -11.04 -6.06 -9.06
CA ARG A 182 -11.37 -6.33 -7.65
C ARG A 182 -10.46 -7.38 -7.02
N PHE A 183 -10.36 -7.36 -5.71
CA PHE A 183 -9.68 -8.38 -4.91
C PHE A 183 -10.67 -9.48 -4.52
N LEU A 184 -10.22 -10.72 -4.61
CA LEU A 184 -10.94 -11.92 -4.21
C LEU A 184 -10.02 -12.75 -3.33
N LEU A 185 -10.61 -13.48 -2.39
CA LEU A 185 -9.88 -14.49 -1.63
C LEU A 185 -10.15 -15.86 -2.24
N TRP A 186 -9.10 -16.62 -2.49
CA TRP A 186 -9.15 -18.02 -2.85
C TRP A 186 -8.65 -18.87 -1.69
N PHE A 187 -9.40 -19.90 -1.33
CA PHE A 187 -9.00 -20.85 -0.31
C PHE A 187 -9.57 -22.22 -0.64
N ASP A 188 -8.69 -23.22 -0.72
CA ASP A 188 -9.00 -24.65 -0.83
C ASP A 188 -10.06 -24.99 -1.89
N GLY A 189 -9.89 -24.47 -3.11
CA GLY A 189 -10.78 -24.75 -4.24
C GLY A 189 -11.97 -23.79 -4.40
N ALA A 190 -12.16 -22.81 -3.49
CA ALA A 190 -13.28 -21.89 -3.53
C ALA A 190 -12.84 -20.42 -3.57
N PHE A 191 -13.58 -19.61 -4.34
CA PHE A 191 -13.47 -18.15 -4.28
C PHE A 191 -14.45 -17.56 -3.26
N TYR A 192 -13.97 -16.53 -2.56
CA TYR A 192 -14.75 -15.73 -1.65
C TYR A 192 -14.78 -14.28 -2.14
N GLY A 193 -15.96 -13.66 -2.09
CA GLY A 193 -16.13 -12.26 -2.52
C GLY A 193 -16.71 -12.09 -3.93
N ALA A 194 -16.99 -13.17 -4.64
CA ALA A 194 -17.78 -13.17 -5.88
C ALA A 194 -18.42 -14.55 -6.11
N GLU A 195 -19.62 -14.56 -6.69
CA GLU A 195 -20.33 -15.80 -7.03
C GLU A 195 -19.78 -16.46 -8.28
N ILE A 196 -19.36 -15.64 -9.26
CA ILE A 196 -18.80 -16.10 -10.53
C ILE A 196 -17.46 -15.42 -10.74
N VAL A 197 -16.42 -16.21 -10.98
CA VAL A 197 -15.06 -15.75 -11.24
C VAL A 197 -14.56 -16.32 -12.56
N ASP A 198 -14.24 -15.43 -13.49
CA ASP A 198 -13.53 -15.78 -14.72
C ASP A 198 -12.03 -15.81 -14.42
N ALA A 199 -11.47 -17.01 -14.28
CA ALA A 199 -10.04 -17.19 -13.97
C ALA A 199 -9.11 -16.57 -15.03
N ALA A 200 -9.55 -16.48 -16.30
CA ALA A 200 -8.75 -15.86 -17.37
C ALA A 200 -8.50 -14.36 -17.16
N LYS A 201 -9.34 -13.70 -16.38
CA LYS A 201 -9.20 -12.28 -16.01
C LYS A 201 -8.30 -12.04 -14.80
N THR A 202 -7.62 -13.07 -14.30
CA THR A 202 -6.67 -12.92 -13.20
C THR A 202 -5.45 -12.14 -13.66
N VAL A 203 -5.29 -10.94 -13.10
CA VAL A 203 -4.15 -10.05 -13.36
C VAL A 203 -2.95 -10.44 -12.53
N SER A 204 -3.17 -10.69 -11.24
CA SER A 204 -2.11 -11.08 -10.30
C SER A 204 -2.69 -11.77 -9.08
N TYR A 205 -1.85 -12.55 -8.39
CA TYR A 205 -2.18 -13.07 -7.07
C TYR A 205 -0.95 -13.11 -6.15
N ARG A 206 -1.23 -13.13 -4.86
CA ARG A 206 -0.24 -13.32 -3.80
C ARG A 206 -0.66 -14.50 -2.93
N GLU A 207 0.21 -15.49 -2.84
CA GLU A 207 0.01 -16.63 -1.96
C GLU A 207 0.06 -16.21 -0.49
N ILE A 208 -0.87 -16.74 0.30
CA ILE A 208 -0.91 -16.63 1.76
C ILE A 208 -0.38 -17.93 2.33
N ILE A 209 0.60 -17.85 3.21
CA ILE A 209 1.19 -19.00 3.86
C ILE A 209 0.24 -19.46 4.98
N VAL A 210 -0.39 -20.60 4.77
CA VAL A 210 -1.29 -21.20 5.75
C VAL A 210 -0.58 -22.34 6.47
N SER A 211 -0.84 -22.47 7.77
CA SER A 211 -0.30 -23.59 8.55
C SER A 211 -0.89 -24.90 8.02
N ALA A 212 -0.04 -25.90 7.92
CA ALA A 212 -0.44 -27.27 7.59
C ALA A 212 -1.33 -27.86 8.67
#